data_16328329e606bde73f67e99c7864c320
#
_entry.id   16328329e606bde73f67e99c7864c320
#
_cell.length_a   1.000
_cell.length_b   1.000
_cell.length_c   1.000
_cell.angle_alpha   90.00
_cell.angle_beta   90.00
_cell.angle_gamma   90.00
#
_symmetry.space_group_name_H-M   'P 1'
#
loop_
_entity.id
_entity.type
_entity.pdbx_description
1 polymer ?
#
loop_
_entity_poly.entity_id
_entity_poly.type
_entity_poly.pdbx_seq_one_letter_code
_entity_poly.pdbx_strand_id
1 'polypeptide(L)'
;MTHILALNGSPRRNGNTETVLNAFLRGAEEAGATCETIRLSSLTFKNCLGCNACHKKGVCVITDALTEVFEKVMACDILVLASPIYSMTVTAEMKGFIDRGQFLWAQKFKTQTLVFDEEHLKNHIGVFLSTSGQGLPIMFDAAFPVVRALFNDAGFSYTENVLFAGMDEHGGVKAWPESVEEALTRGKELVQRVNEP
;
A
#
# COMPACT_ATOMS: atom_id res chain seq x y z
N MET A 1 10.61 -17.24 2.98
CA MET A 1 11.19 -15.87 3.27
C MET A 1 10.13 -14.89 2.82
N THR A 2 9.67 -14.07 3.73
CA THR A 2 8.56 -13.12 3.49
C THR A 2 8.97 -12.04 2.50
N HIS A 3 8.21 -11.85 1.43
CA HIS A 3 8.44 -10.83 0.41
C HIS A 3 7.46 -9.66 0.59
N ILE A 4 7.99 -8.46 0.80
CA ILE A 4 7.23 -7.23 0.98
C ILE A 4 7.36 -6.35 -0.26
N LEU A 5 6.23 -6.00 -0.85
CA LEU A 5 6.14 -4.96 -1.87
C LEU A 5 5.57 -3.69 -1.27
N ALA A 6 6.31 -2.59 -1.34
CA ALA A 6 5.87 -1.28 -0.91
C ALA A 6 5.59 -0.36 -2.09
N LEU A 7 4.37 0.12 -2.21
CA LEU A 7 3.98 1.12 -3.20
C LEU A 7 3.99 2.51 -2.56
N ASN A 8 4.96 3.33 -2.94
CA ASN A 8 5.12 4.68 -2.42
C ASN A 8 4.36 5.69 -3.31
N GLY A 9 3.23 6.18 -2.83
CA GLY A 9 2.41 7.21 -3.47
C GLY A 9 2.84 8.64 -3.14
N SER A 10 3.89 8.85 -2.34
CA SER A 10 4.38 10.20 -2.07
C SER A 10 5.10 10.79 -3.28
N PRO A 11 4.73 12.00 -3.75
CA PRO A 11 5.46 12.68 -4.82
C PRO A 11 6.80 13.25 -4.33
N ARG A 12 6.97 13.44 -3.01
CA ARG A 12 8.17 14.06 -2.43
C ARG A 12 9.24 13.00 -2.16
N ARG A 13 10.44 13.20 -2.75
CA ARG A 13 11.63 12.42 -2.39
C ARG A 13 12.14 12.86 -1.01
N ASN A 14 12.53 11.90 -0.18
CA ASN A 14 12.99 12.13 1.19
C ASN A 14 11.99 12.93 2.06
N GLY A 15 10.69 12.85 1.72
CA GLY A 15 9.61 13.42 2.50
C GLY A 15 9.24 12.56 3.70
N ASN A 16 8.32 13.05 4.52
CA ASN A 16 7.90 12.37 5.76
C ASN A 16 7.49 10.91 5.51
N THR A 17 6.57 10.66 4.58
CA THR A 17 6.06 9.32 4.27
C THR A 17 7.18 8.37 3.80
N GLU A 18 8.05 8.83 2.91
CA GLU A 18 9.15 7.99 2.41
C GLU A 18 10.15 7.65 3.51
N THR A 19 10.43 8.59 4.40
CA THR A 19 11.38 8.38 5.50
C THR A 19 10.85 7.34 6.49
N VAL A 20 9.58 7.42 6.91
CA VAL A 20 8.99 6.40 7.80
C VAL A 20 8.77 5.07 7.08
N LEU A 21 8.45 5.08 5.77
CA LEU A 21 8.39 3.84 4.98
C LEU A 21 9.73 3.14 4.93
N ASN A 22 10.81 3.86 4.65
CA ASN A 22 12.15 3.27 4.61
C ASN A 22 12.58 2.71 5.97
N ALA A 23 12.19 3.35 7.07
CA ALA A 23 12.44 2.83 8.41
C ALA A 23 11.64 1.54 8.68
N PHE A 24 10.36 1.52 8.31
CA PHE A 24 9.50 0.34 8.41
C PHE A 24 10.09 -0.85 7.63
N LEU A 25 10.50 -0.63 6.38
CA LEU A 25 11.08 -1.69 5.54
C LEU A 25 12.43 -2.18 6.10
N ARG A 26 13.26 -1.27 6.61
CA ARG A 26 14.50 -1.66 7.28
C ARG A 26 14.23 -2.57 8.50
N GLY A 27 13.23 -2.24 9.32
CA GLY A 27 12.82 -3.10 10.44
C GLY A 27 12.34 -4.48 9.97
N ALA A 28 11.61 -4.54 8.87
CA ALA A 28 11.18 -5.79 8.25
C ALA A 28 12.37 -6.61 7.73
N GLU A 29 13.35 -5.98 7.09
CA GLU A 29 14.59 -6.61 6.62
C GLU A 29 15.43 -7.16 7.78
N GLU A 30 15.53 -6.42 8.89
CA GLU A 30 16.19 -6.90 10.13
C GLU A 30 15.51 -8.16 10.71
N ALA A 31 14.22 -8.35 10.44
CA ALA A 31 13.47 -9.56 10.82
C ALA A 31 13.47 -10.67 9.74
N GLY A 32 14.23 -10.49 8.66
CA GLY A 32 14.46 -11.52 7.64
C GLY A 32 13.54 -11.45 6.42
N ALA A 33 12.78 -10.37 6.22
CA ALA A 33 12.02 -10.15 4.98
C ALA A 33 12.91 -9.66 3.84
N THR A 34 12.44 -9.84 2.61
CA THR A 34 12.96 -9.14 1.43
C THR A 34 12.00 -8.04 1.03
N CYS A 35 12.51 -6.83 0.78
CA CYS A 35 11.68 -5.67 0.51
C CYS A 35 11.95 -5.09 -0.88
N GLU A 36 10.88 -4.80 -1.61
CA GLU A 36 10.92 -4.03 -2.86
C GLU A 36 10.07 -2.77 -2.70
N THR A 37 10.57 -1.63 -3.19
CA THR A 37 9.81 -0.37 -3.20
C THR A 37 9.60 0.13 -4.63
N ILE A 38 8.35 0.41 -4.98
CA ILE A 38 7.98 1.07 -6.24
C ILE A 38 7.40 2.45 -5.92
N ARG A 39 8.01 3.49 -6.46
CA ARG A 39 7.50 4.86 -6.37
C ARG A 39 6.52 5.12 -7.51
N LEU A 40 5.25 5.30 -7.20
CA LEU A 40 4.20 5.51 -8.22
C LEU A 40 4.42 6.80 -9.03
N SER A 41 4.91 7.87 -8.39
CA SER A 41 5.18 9.15 -9.09
C SER A 41 6.35 9.09 -10.08
N SER A 42 7.14 8.02 -10.11
CA SER A 42 8.17 7.80 -11.12
C SER A 42 7.69 7.01 -12.33
N LEU A 43 6.47 6.50 -12.28
CA LEU A 43 5.89 5.69 -13.35
C LEU A 43 5.05 6.55 -14.30
N THR A 44 5.08 6.20 -15.58
CA THR A 44 4.15 6.74 -16.56
C THR A 44 3.01 5.75 -16.77
N PHE A 45 1.81 6.12 -16.32
CA PHE A 45 0.62 5.29 -16.47
C PHE A 45 -0.64 6.14 -16.69
N LYS A 46 -1.70 5.49 -17.18
CA LYS A 46 -3.02 6.11 -17.36
C LYS A 46 -3.96 5.68 -16.24
N ASN A 47 -4.82 6.58 -15.80
CA ASN A 47 -5.90 6.26 -14.87
C ASN A 47 -6.94 5.32 -15.49
N CYS A 48 -7.75 4.70 -14.66
CA CYS A 48 -8.88 3.90 -15.12
C CYS A 48 -9.84 4.74 -15.96
N LEU A 49 -10.22 4.26 -17.14
CA LEU A 49 -11.15 4.94 -18.05
C LEU A 49 -12.62 4.62 -17.77
N GLY A 50 -12.91 3.71 -16.84
CA GLY A 50 -14.28 3.25 -16.60
C GLY A 50 -14.91 2.51 -17.78
N CYS A 51 -14.11 1.98 -18.71
CA CYS A 51 -14.57 1.38 -19.96
C CYS A 51 -15.23 0.00 -19.79
N ASN A 52 -15.16 -0.60 -18.61
CA ASN A 52 -15.73 -1.90 -18.25
C ASN A 52 -15.25 -3.12 -19.12
N ALA A 53 -14.20 -2.97 -19.92
CA ALA A 53 -13.66 -4.06 -20.71
C ALA A 53 -13.20 -5.25 -19.83
N CYS A 54 -12.68 -4.96 -18.64
CA CYS A 54 -12.28 -5.98 -17.65
C CYS A 54 -13.46 -6.81 -17.14
N HIS A 55 -14.70 -6.31 -17.16
CA HIS A 55 -15.88 -7.08 -16.75
C HIS A 55 -16.15 -8.30 -17.64
N LYS A 56 -15.62 -8.30 -18.89
CA LYS A 56 -15.77 -9.42 -19.84
C LYS A 56 -14.52 -10.29 -19.91
N LYS A 57 -13.34 -9.68 -19.76
CA LYS A 57 -12.06 -10.33 -20.03
C LYS A 57 -11.24 -10.64 -18.77
N GLY A 58 -11.61 -10.07 -17.63
CA GLY A 58 -10.82 -10.16 -16.39
C GLY A 58 -9.48 -9.42 -16.44
N VAL A 59 -9.20 -8.66 -17.50
CA VAL A 59 -7.92 -7.95 -17.67
C VAL A 59 -8.17 -6.49 -18.10
N CYS A 60 -7.27 -5.60 -17.69
CA CYS A 60 -7.30 -4.21 -18.15
C CYS A 60 -6.85 -4.14 -19.61
N VAL A 61 -7.52 -3.29 -20.41
CA VAL A 61 -7.12 -3.06 -21.81
C VAL A 61 -5.97 -2.07 -21.97
N ILE A 62 -5.62 -1.37 -20.90
CA ILE A 62 -4.50 -0.44 -20.88
C ILE A 62 -3.26 -1.24 -20.46
N THR A 63 -2.26 -1.31 -21.33
CA THR A 63 -0.94 -1.87 -21.04
C THR A 63 0.04 -0.71 -20.85
N ASP A 64 0.56 -0.55 -19.64
CA ASP A 64 1.53 0.46 -19.25
C ASP A 64 2.34 -0.03 -18.04
N ALA A 65 3.10 0.85 -17.39
CA ALA A 65 3.94 0.49 -16.25
C ALA A 65 3.17 -0.20 -15.11
N LEU A 66 1.86 0.04 -14.94
CA LEU A 66 1.08 -0.63 -13.90
C LEU A 66 0.83 -2.11 -14.18
N THR A 67 0.99 -2.60 -15.41
CA THR A 67 0.84 -4.03 -15.71
C THR A 67 1.83 -4.85 -14.88
N GLU A 68 3.11 -4.53 -14.94
CA GLU A 68 4.17 -5.18 -14.16
C GLU A 68 4.01 -4.97 -12.65
N VAL A 69 3.55 -3.76 -12.24
CA VAL A 69 3.29 -3.48 -10.82
C VAL A 69 2.22 -4.42 -10.26
N PHE A 70 1.12 -4.64 -10.98
CA PHE A 70 0.09 -5.57 -10.53
C PHE A 70 0.55 -7.03 -10.52
N GLU A 71 1.42 -7.45 -11.44
CA GLU A 71 2.04 -8.78 -11.38
C GLU A 71 2.84 -8.95 -10.08
N LYS A 72 3.63 -7.94 -9.69
CA LYS A 72 4.37 -7.93 -8.42
C LYS A 72 3.45 -7.89 -7.19
N VAL A 73 2.34 -7.14 -7.26
CA VAL A 73 1.32 -7.12 -6.19
C VAL A 73 0.76 -8.52 -5.97
N MET A 74 0.46 -9.25 -7.04
CA MET A 74 -0.09 -10.61 -6.93
C MET A 74 0.95 -11.66 -6.52
N ALA A 75 2.24 -11.32 -6.49
CA ALA A 75 3.34 -12.22 -6.15
C ALA A 75 3.95 -11.97 -4.76
N CYS A 76 3.58 -10.90 -4.06
CA CYS A 76 4.12 -10.58 -2.74
C CYS A 76 3.26 -11.13 -1.60
N ASP A 77 3.89 -11.40 -0.46
CA ASP A 77 3.19 -11.87 0.75
C ASP A 77 2.60 -10.68 1.54
N ILE A 78 3.30 -9.54 1.55
CA ILE A 78 2.86 -8.33 2.24
C ILE A 78 2.85 -7.17 1.26
N LEU A 79 1.70 -6.52 1.13
CA LEU A 79 1.54 -5.30 0.34
C LEU A 79 1.44 -4.08 1.25
N VAL A 80 2.42 -3.17 1.14
CA VAL A 80 2.41 -1.89 1.86
C VAL A 80 1.97 -0.78 0.90
N LEU A 81 0.84 -0.14 1.19
CA LEU A 81 0.41 1.08 0.51
C LEU A 81 0.85 2.28 1.36
N ALA A 82 1.86 3.01 0.90
CA ALA A 82 2.39 4.17 1.59
C ALA A 82 1.96 5.47 0.89
N SER A 83 1.22 6.32 1.59
CA SER A 83 0.73 7.60 1.01
C SER A 83 0.62 8.68 2.07
N PRO A 84 1.09 9.91 1.81
CA PRO A 84 0.68 11.03 2.65
C PRO A 84 -0.81 11.31 2.43
N ILE A 85 -1.43 11.95 3.42
CA ILE A 85 -2.81 12.46 3.26
C ILE A 85 -2.77 13.79 2.53
N TYR A 86 -3.39 13.84 1.35
CA TYR A 86 -3.66 15.04 0.58
C TYR A 86 -5.18 15.19 0.41
N SER A 87 -5.70 16.38 0.75
CA SER A 87 -7.15 16.63 0.67
C SER A 87 -7.99 15.51 1.32
N MET A 88 -7.63 15.12 2.53
CA MET A 88 -8.31 14.12 3.37
C MET A 88 -8.21 12.66 2.89
N THR A 89 -7.46 12.35 1.84
CA THR A 89 -7.30 10.97 1.35
C THR A 89 -5.90 10.72 0.80
N VAL A 90 -5.70 9.58 0.14
CA VAL A 90 -4.43 9.23 -0.52
C VAL A 90 -4.13 10.16 -1.70
N THR A 91 -2.86 10.21 -2.11
CA THR A 91 -2.44 11.02 -3.27
C THR A 91 -3.10 10.59 -4.58
N ALA A 92 -3.06 11.46 -5.59
CA ALA A 92 -3.60 11.19 -6.92
C ALA A 92 -2.93 9.96 -7.57
N GLU A 93 -1.61 9.80 -7.40
CA GLU A 93 -0.86 8.65 -7.90
C GLU A 93 -1.32 7.35 -7.25
N MET A 94 -1.48 7.35 -5.92
CA MET A 94 -1.99 6.18 -5.20
C MET A 94 -3.44 5.89 -5.58
N LYS A 95 -4.29 6.91 -5.67
CA LYS A 95 -5.69 6.73 -6.09
C LYS A 95 -5.78 6.21 -7.53
N GLY A 96 -4.97 6.76 -8.44
CA GLY A 96 -4.91 6.30 -9.83
C GLY A 96 -4.49 4.83 -9.95
N PHE A 97 -3.52 4.39 -9.15
CA PHE A 97 -3.13 2.99 -9.04
C PHE A 97 -4.29 2.12 -8.53
N ILE A 98 -4.93 2.53 -7.42
CA ILE A 98 -6.07 1.80 -6.83
C ILE A 98 -7.21 1.67 -7.85
N ASP A 99 -7.58 2.73 -8.55
CA ASP A 99 -8.64 2.71 -9.57
C ASP A 99 -8.30 1.78 -10.75
N ARG A 100 -7.01 1.66 -11.10
CA ARG A 100 -6.58 0.71 -12.13
C ARG A 100 -6.72 -0.75 -11.67
N GLY A 101 -6.80 -1.02 -10.37
CA GLY A 101 -7.13 -2.33 -9.78
C GLY A 101 -8.56 -2.82 -10.06
N GLN A 102 -9.41 -2.04 -10.74
CA GLN A 102 -10.77 -2.42 -11.11
C GLN A 102 -10.87 -3.78 -11.83
N PHE A 103 -9.82 -4.22 -12.51
CA PHE A 103 -9.81 -5.54 -13.16
C PHE A 103 -9.73 -6.70 -12.14
N LEU A 104 -9.09 -6.51 -10.98
CA LEU A 104 -9.06 -7.49 -9.88
C LEU A 104 -10.48 -7.66 -9.30
N TRP A 105 -11.18 -6.54 -9.07
CA TRP A 105 -12.60 -6.58 -8.71
C TRP A 105 -13.41 -7.34 -9.75
N ALA A 106 -13.17 -7.08 -11.04
CA ALA A 106 -13.87 -7.75 -12.12
C ALA A 106 -13.55 -9.26 -12.17
N GLN A 107 -12.30 -9.65 -11.92
CA GLN A 107 -11.91 -11.07 -11.81
C GLN A 107 -12.64 -11.76 -10.65
N LYS A 108 -12.76 -11.08 -9.51
CA LYS A 108 -13.41 -11.62 -8.31
C LYS A 108 -14.93 -11.73 -8.47
N PHE A 109 -15.59 -10.68 -8.97
CA PHE A 109 -17.05 -10.56 -8.91
C PHE A 109 -17.77 -10.69 -10.25
N LYS A 110 -17.10 -10.55 -11.39
CA LYS A 110 -17.71 -10.66 -12.74
C LYS A 110 -17.33 -11.92 -13.47
N THR A 111 -16.04 -12.18 -13.63
CA THR A 111 -15.57 -13.37 -14.34
C THR A 111 -15.35 -14.56 -13.40
N GLN A 112 -15.27 -14.34 -12.11
CA GLN A 112 -15.04 -15.35 -11.07
C GLN A 112 -13.78 -16.19 -11.35
N THR A 113 -12.77 -15.57 -11.94
CA THR A 113 -11.48 -16.19 -12.26
C THR A 113 -10.44 -16.01 -11.15
N LEU A 114 -10.72 -15.17 -10.16
CA LEU A 114 -9.85 -14.89 -9.01
C LEU A 114 -10.61 -15.22 -7.72
N VAL A 115 -10.12 -16.24 -7.02
CA VAL A 115 -10.69 -16.70 -5.74
C VAL A 115 -9.56 -16.83 -4.73
N PHE A 116 -9.76 -16.32 -3.55
CA PHE A 116 -8.83 -16.43 -2.43
C PHE A 116 -9.49 -17.25 -1.32
N ASP A 117 -8.84 -18.30 -0.88
CA ASP A 117 -9.27 -19.11 0.25
C ASP A 117 -8.78 -18.49 1.58
N GLU A 118 -9.18 -19.10 2.70
CA GLU A 118 -8.81 -18.64 4.03
C GLU A 118 -7.30 -18.74 4.28
N GLU A 119 -6.64 -19.75 3.72
CA GLU A 119 -5.20 -19.95 3.86
C GLU A 119 -4.43 -18.86 3.13
N HIS A 120 -4.85 -18.51 1.90
CA HIS A 120 -4.29 -17.37 1.17
C HIS A 120 -4.43 -16.08 1.97
N LEU A 121 -5.64 -15.78 2.45
CA LEU A 121 -5.91 -14.55 3.21
C LEU A 121 -5.15 -14.48 4.55
N LYS A 122 -4.80 -15.62 5.13
CA LYS A 122 -4.00 -15.71 6.36
C LYS A 122 -2.55 -15.31 6.13
N ASN A 123 -2.03 -15.63 4.93
CA ASN A 123 -0.63 -15.47 4.58
C ASN A 123 -0.35 -14.18 3.77
N HIS A 124 -1.40 -13.47 3.32
CA HIS A 124 -1.25 -12.24 2.54
C HIS A 124 -1.81 -11.04 3.32
N ILE A 125 -0.91 -10.13 3.71
CA ILE A 125 -1.23 -9.02 4.61
C ILE A 125 -1.15 -7.68 3.89
N GLY A 126 -2.19 -6.86 4.06
CA GLY A 126 -2.23 -5.47 3.62
C GLY A 126 -1.89 -4.52 4.75
N VAL A 127 -0.95 -3.61 4.50
CA VAL A 127 -0.52 -2.56 5.43
C VAL A 127 -0.76 -1.20 4.81
N PHE A 128 -1.43 -0.31 5.51
CA PHE A 128 -1.52 1.09 5.14
C PHE A 128 -0.58 1.93 6.00
N LEU A 129 0.46 2.50 5.39
CA LEU A 129 1.39 3.42 6.03
C LEU A 129 1.09 4.84 5.58
N SER A 130 0.80 5.75 6.51
CA SER A 130 0.40 7.10 6.13
C SER A 130 0.91 8.17 7.08
N THR A 131 1.10 9.36 6.54
CA THR A 131 1.45 10.56 7.28
C THR A 131 0.47 11.68 6.97
N SER A 132 0.10 12.48 7.98
CA SER A 132 -0.67 13.71 7.79
C SER A 132 0.04 14.92 8.39
N GLY A 133 -0.14 16.10 7.79
CA GLY A 133 0.40 17.34 8.33
C GLY A 133 -0.22 17.67 9.69
N GLN A 134 -1.55 17.62 9.76
CA GLN A 134 -2.32 17.90 10.96
C GLN A 134 -2.46 16.68 11.85
N GLY A 135 -2.47 16.89 13.18
CA GLY A 135 -2.60 15.85 14.22
C GLY A 135 -4.03 15.37 14.49
N LEU A 136 -5.02 15.70 13.64
CA LEU A 136 -6.40 15.31 13.85
C LEU A 136 -6.65 13.85 13.43
N PRO A 137 -7.25 13.02 14.29
CA PRO A 137 -7.52 11.60 13.96
C PRO A 137 -8.34 11.41 12.67
N ILE A 138 -9.30 12.29 12.39
CA ILE A 138 -10.15 12.25 11.20
C ILE A 138 -9.38 12.34 9.86
N MET A 139 -8.10 12.75 9.90
CA MET A 139 -7.30 12.95 8.68
C MET A 139 -7.18 11.68 7.83
N PHE A 140 -7.27 10.49 8.43
CA PHE A 140 -7.10 9.22 7.73
C PHE A 140 -8.42 8.55 7.35
N ASP A 141 -9.55 9.00 7.88
CA ASP A 141 -10.84 8.28 7.79
C ASP A 141 -11.29 8.03 6.35
N ALA A 142 -11.11 9.01 5.47
CA ALA A 142 -11.50 8.86 4.06
C ALA A 142 -10.50 8.00 3.25
N ALA A 143 -9.29 7.77 3.75
CA ALA A 143 -8.32 6.90 3.09
C ALA A 143 -8.60 5.41 3.34
N PHE A 144 -9.09 5.05 4.53
CA PHE A 144 -9.32 3.65 4.91
C PHE A 144 -10.23 2.87 3.95
N PRO A 145 -11.44 3.35 3.56
CA PRO A 145 -12.27 2.62 2.61
C PRO A 145 -11.61 2.49 1.23
N VAL A 146 -10.80 3.47 0.83
CA VAL A 146 -10.10 3.47 -0.46
C VAL A 146 -9.04 2.36 -0.52
N VAL A 147 -8.17 2.29 0.48
CA VAL A 147 -7.11 1.26 0.53
C VAL A 147 -7.69 -0.13 0.79
N ARG A 148 -8.73 -0.22 1.63
CA ARG A 148 -9.45 -1.47 1.92
C ARG A 148 -10.03 -2.10 0.66
N ALA A 149 -10.59 -1.29 -0.25
CA ALA A 149 -11.14 -1.78 -1.50
C ALA A 149 -10.08 -2.53 -2.31
N LEU A 150 -8.89 -1.94 -2.50
CA LEU A 150 -7.81 -2.61 -3.22
C LEU A 150 -7.32 -3.86 -2.51
N PHE A 151 -7.05 -3.80 -1.20
CA PHE A 151 -6.61 -4.98 -0.46
C PHE A 151 -7.58 -6.13 -0.58
N ASN A 152 -8.89 -5.86 -0.43
CA ASN A 152 -9.91 -6.88 -0.60
C ASN A 152 -9.93 -7.47 -2.02
N ASP A 153 -9.81 -6.63 -3.05
CA ASP A 153 -9.87 -7.07 -4.44
C ASP A 153 -8.61 -7.84 -4.86
N ALA A 154 -7.45 -7.49 -4.28
CA ALA A 154 -6.17 -8.15 -4.53
C ALA A 154 -5.88 -9.34 -3.60
N GLY A 155 -6.78 -9.68 -2.66
CA GLY A 155 -6.65 -10.84 -1.78
C GLY A 155 -5.72 -10.64 -0.59
N PHE A 156 -5.61 -9.42 -0.08
CA PHE A 156 -4.85 -9.13 1.14
C PHE A 156 -5.78 -8.90 2.33
N SER A 157 -5.46 -9.52 3.46
CA SER A 157 -6.09 -9.22 4.75
C SER A 157 -5.57 -7.87 5.25
N TYR A 158 -6.43 -6.86 5.24
CA TYR A 158 -6.09 -5.54 5.73
C TYR A 158 -6.22 -5.47 7.25
N THR A 159 -5.13 -5.64 7.95
CA THR A 159 -5.09 -5.75 9.41
C THR A 159 -4.24 -4.68 10.08
N GLU A 160 -3.42 -3.95 9.33
CA GLU A 160 -2.39 -3.08 9.91
C GLU A 160 -2.43 -1.66 9.37
N ASN A 161 -2.41 -0.70 10.32
CA ASN A 161 -2.22 0.72 10.04
C ASN A 161 -0.97 1.24 10.75
N VAL A 162 -0.08 1.90 10.01
CA VAL A 162 1.10 2.60 10.53
C VAL A 162 0.93 4.08 10.22
N LEU A 163 0.43 4.84 11.17
CA LEU A 163 -0.07 6.20 10.96
C LEU A 163 0.70 7.21 11.80
N PHE A 164 1.16 8.26 11.15
CA PHE A 164 1.86 9.37 11.81
C PHE A 164 1.12 10.68 11.52
N ALA A 165 0.29 11.12 12.47
CA ALA A 165 -0.44 12.39 12.41
C ALA A 165 0.40 13.53 12.97
N GLY A 166 0.17 14.78 12.52
CA GLY A 166 0.82 15.96 13.10
C GLY A 166 2.24 16.21 12.61
N MET A 167 2.60 15.75 11.42
CA MET A 167 3.96 15.97 10.90
C MET A 167 4.36 17.45 10.83
N ASP A 168 3.41 18.35 10.53
CA ASP A 168 3.70 19.79 10.48
C ASP A 168 3.86 20.39 11.90
N GLU A 169 3.13 19.85 12.87
CA GLU A 169 3.19 20.25 14.28
C GLU A 169 4.52 19.83 14.91
N HIS A 170 5.07 18.68 14.49
CA HIS A 170 6.37 18.19 14.93
C HIS A 170 7.56 18.78 14.14
N GLY A 171 7.31 19.63 13.12
CA GLY A 171 8.37 20.16 12.26
C GLY A 171 8.88 19.15 11.21
N GLY A 172 8.10 18.12 10.94
CA GLY A 172 8.42 17.05 10.01
C GLY A 172 9.22 15.89 10.64
N VAL A 173 9.39 14.83 9.88
CA VAL A 173 10.04 13.59 10.34
C VAL A 173 11.47 13.79 10.88
N LYS A 174 12.19 14.79 10.39
CA LYS A 174 13.56 15.10 10.85
C LYS A 174 13.60 15.65 12.28
N ALA A 175 12.54 16.32 12.70
CA ALA A 175 12.41 16.85 14.05
C ALA A 175 11.61 15.90 14.98
N TRP A 176 11.15 14.76 14.44
CA TRP A 176 10.40 13.75 15.18
C TRP A 176 11.02 12.35 15.00
N PRO A 177 12.23 12.10 15.57
CA PRO A 177 12.95 10.83 15.40
C PRO A 177 12.19 9.62 15.94
N GLU A 178 11.33 9.80 16.96
CA GLU A 178 10.52 8.71 17.52
C GLU A 178 9.58 8.09 16.48
N SER A 179 9.09 8.87 15.51
CA SER A 179 8.28 8.35 14.42
C SER A 179 9.04 7.38 13.53
N VAL A 180 10.35 7.59 13.37
CA VAL A 180 11.24 6.72 12.61
C VAL A 180 11.53 5.42 13.38
N GLU A 181 11.75 5.52 14.69
CA GLU A 181 11.97 4.37 15.57
C GLU A 181 10.71 3.51 15.68
N GLU A 182 9.55 4.14 15.83
CA GLU A 182 8.25 3.45 15.82
C GLU A 182 8.03 2.71 14.50
N ALA A 183 8.25 3.36 13.36
CA ALA A 183 8.08 2.73 12.06
C ALA A 183 8.99 1.50 11.90
N LEU A 184 10.26 1.60 12.32
CA LEU A 184 11.21 0.48 12.30
C LEU A 184 10.71 -0.68 13.17
N THR A 185 10.29 -0.38 14.38
CA THR A 185 9.76 -1.38 15.34
C THR A 185 8.54 -2.08 14.76
N ARG A 186 7.59 -1.34 14.18
CA ARG A 186 6.37 -1.90 13.57
C ARG A 186 6.68 -2.82 12.39
N GLY A 187 7.68 -2.47 11.56
CA GLY A 187 8.11 -3.33 10.45
C GLY A 187 8.71 -4.65 10.94
N LYS A 188 9.52 -4.61 11.97
CA LYS A 188 10.13 -5.79 12.59
C LYS A 188 9.08 -6.70 13.24
N GLU A 189 8.18 -6.14 14.05
CA GLU A 189 7.11 -6.88 14.72
C GLU A 189 6.15 -7.54 13.73
N LEU A 190 5.83 -6.87 12.61
CA LEU A 190 4.97 -7.44 11.57
C LEU A 190 5.56 -8.74 11.01
N VAL A 191 6.83 -8.71 10.61
CA VAL A 191 7.50 -9.89 10.02
C VAL A 191 7.67 -11.00 11.05
N GLN A 192 7.99 -10.68 12.30
CA GLN A 192 8.07 -11.67 13.38
C GLN A 192 6.74 -12.38 13.57
N ARG A 193 5.63 -11.63 13.65
CA ARG A 193 4.27 -12.18 13.81
C ARG A 193 3.84 -13.07 12.63
N VAL A 194 4.21 -12.69 11.40
CA VAL A 194 3.89 -13.48 10.19
C VAL A 194 4.69 -14.78 10.15
N ASN A 195 5.88 -14.79 10.68
CA ASN A 195 6.76 -15.97 10.70
C ASN A 195 6.56 -16.86 11.94
N GLU A 196 5.73 -16.45 12.90
CA GLU A 196 5.33 -17.30 14.02
C GLU A 196 4.42 -18.43 13.53
N PRO A 197 4.69 -19.69 13.93
CA PRO A 197 3.95 -20.87 13.45
C PRO A 197 2.50 -20.94 13.96
#